data_73a488e60f476ba86104119ef908d99f
#
_entry.id   73a488e60f476ba86104119ef908d99f
#
_cell.length_a   1.000
_cell.length_b   1.000
_cell.length_c   1.000
_cell.angle_alpha   90.00
_cell.angle_beta   90.00
_cell.angle_gamma   90.00
#
_symmetry.space_group_name_H-M   'P 1'
#
loop_
_entity.id
_entity.type
_entity.pdbx_description
1 polymer ?
#
loop_
_entity_poly.entity_id
_entity_poly.type
_entity_poly.pdbx_seq_one_letter_code
_entity_poly.pdbx_strand_id
1 'polypeptide(L)'
;ENYISLSRTDSYRQLLDTLFNEQQVKRRMVVETHSAASICAMVRAGVGISVVNPLTALDYANSGVAIRRFSIDVPFTVSLVRPIHRPRSALVEAFMAHLQQSLSQITTPLEAVLSER
;
A
#
# COMPACT_ATOMS: atom_id res chain seq x y z
N GLU A 1 -4.24 -16.99 11.48
CA GLU A 1 -3.61 -15.84 12.14
C GLU A 1 -4.57 -14.66 12.23
N ASN A 2 -4.28 -13.72 13.15
CA ASN A 2 -5.02 -12.47 13.27
C ASN A 2 -4.76 -11.61 12.04
N TYR A 3 -5.80 -11.03 11.47
CA TYR A 3 -5.73 -10.19 10.29
C TYR A 3 -6.21 -8.77 10.60
N ILE A 4 -5.40 -7.80 10.25
CA ILE A 4 -5.69 -6.37 10.37
C ILE A 4 -6.07 -5.85 8.98
N SER A 5 -7.18 -5.16 8.86
CA SER A 5 -7.71 -4.77 7.55
C SER A 5 -7.95 -3.28 7.40
N LEU A 6 -7.95 -2.83 6.16
CA LEU A 6 -8.56 -1.56 5.80
C LEU A 6 -10.08 -1.61 6.01
N SER A 7 -10.69 -0.45 6.11
CA SER A 7 -12.14 -0.30 6.23
C SER A 7 -12.89 -0.89 5.03
N ARG A 8 -14.12 -1.36 5.26
CA ARG A 8 -14.99 -1.94 4.21
C ARG A 8 -15.33 -0.99 3.07
N THR A 9 -15.23 0.31 3.29
CA THR A 9 -15.46 1.33 2.26
C THR A 9 -14.26 1.55 1.34
N ASP A 10 -13.10 0.98 1.66
CA ASP A 10 -11.90 1.06 0.85
C ASP A 10 -11.98 0.09 -0.34
N SER A 11 -11.74 0.60 -1.55
CA SER A 11 -11.82 -0.18 -2.78
C SER A 11 -10.75 -1.27 -2.85
N TYR A 12 -9.57 -1.02 -2.30
CA TYR A 12 -8.50 -2.00 -2.21
C TYR A 12 -8.85 -3.16 -1.27
N ARG A 13 -9.51 -2.84 -0.13
CA ARG A 13 -10.07 -3.84 0.77
C ARG A 13 -11.11 -4.71 0.06
N GLN A 14 -12.02 -4.14 -0.72
CA GLN A 14 -13.04 -4.88 -1.44
C GLN A 14 -12.43 -5.85 -2.46
N LEU A 15 -11.39 -5.42 -3.16
CA LEU A 15 -10.64 -6.27 -4.06
C LEU A 15 -9.99 -7.46 -3.32
N LEU A 16 -9.32 -7.19 -2.18
CA LEU A 16 -8.73 -8.23 -1.35
C LEU A 16 -9.78 -9.21 -0.81
N ASP A 17 -10.95 -8.72 -0.39
CA ASP A 17 -12.04 -9.58 0.08
C ASP A 17 -12.50 -10.55 -1.02
N THR A 18 -12.63 -10.07 -2.26
CA THR A 18 -12.96 -10.89 -3.42
C THR A 18 -11.90 -11.98 -3.62
N LEU A 19 -10.64 -11.62 -3.68
CA LEU A 19 -9.54 -12.57 -3.88
C LEU A 19 -9.47 -13.64 -2.78
N PHE A 20 -9.59 -13.25 -1.51
CA PHE A 20 -9.59 -14.23 -0.41
C PHE A 20 -10.80 -15.15 -0.44
N ASN A 21 -11.97 -14.64 -0.86
CA ASN A 21 -13.18 -15.46 -1.00
C ASN A 21 -13.05 -16.46 -2.16
N GLU A 22 -12.53 -16.04 -3.31
CA GLU A 22 -12.27 -16.93 -4.45
C GLU A 22 -11.29 -18.04 -4.11
N GLN A 23 -10.27 -17.74 -3.33
CA GLN A 23 -9.29 -18.71 -2.85
C GLN A 23 -9.76 -19.50 -1.61
N GLN A 24 -10.99 -19.26 -1.13
CA GLN A 24 -11.57 -19.89 0.07
C GLN A 24 -10.70 -19.71 1.34
N VAL A 25 -9.91 -18.64 1.40
CA VAL A 25 -9.06 -18.33 2.56
C VAL A 25 -9.83 -17.52 3.59
N LYS A 26 -10.06 -18.13 4.76
CA LYS A 26 -10.70 -17.48 5.89
C LYS A 26 -9.69 -16.64 6.68
N ARG A 27 -10.01 -15.38 6.95
CA ARG A 27 -9.23 -14.47 7.76
C ARG A 27 -9.91 -14.23 9.10
N ARG A 28 -9.14 -14.24 10.18
CA ARG A 28 -9.63 -13.83 11.50
C ARG A 28 -9.44 -12.31 11.65
N MET A 29 -10.47 -11.55 11.28
CA MET A 29 -10.46 -10.09 11.40
C MET A 29 -10.44 -9.67 12.87
N VAL A 30 -9.41 -8.95 13.29
CA VAL A 30 -9.27 -8.46 14.67
C VAL A 30 -9.36 -6.94 14.77
N VAL A 31 -8.95 -6.22 13.72
CA VAL A 31 -8.99 -4.75 13.66
C VAL A 31 -9.34 -4.30 12.24
N GLU A 32 -10.12 -3.24 12.15
CA GLU A 32 -10.33 -2.48 10.90
C GLU A 32 -9.93 -1.02 11.11
N THR A 33 -9.26 -0.41 10.13
CA THR A 33 -8.82 0.99 10.14
C THR A 33 -8.83 1.59 8.74
N HIS A 34 -8.88 2.92 8.64
CA HIS A 34 -8.78 3.64 7.37
C HIS A 34 -7.33 3.92 6.92
N SER A 35 -6.34 3.58 7.74
CA SER A 35 -4.93 3.97 7.53
C SER A 35 -4.03 2.76 7.37
N ALA A 36 -3.40 2.63 6.19
CA ALA A 36 -2.37 1.62 5.95
C ALA A 36 -1.15 1.79 6.87
N ALA A 37 -0.78 3.02 7.22
CA ALA A 37 0.28 3.28 8.18
C ALA A 37 -0.07 2.76 9.59
N SER A 38 -1.32 2.93 10.02
CA SER A 38 -1.81 2.35 11.29
C SER A 38 -1.77 0.82 11.26
N ILE A 39 -2.09 0.20 10.13
CA ILE A 39 -1.95 -1.25 9.95
C ILE A 39 -0.50 -1.66 10.17
N CYS A 40 0.46 -1.03 9.50
CA CYS A 40 1.87 -1.36 9.64
C CYS A 40 2.38 -1.18 11.08
N ALA A 41 1.93 -0.14 11.78
CA ALA A 41 2.26 0.06 13.20
C ALA A 41 1.72 -1.06 14.09
N MET A 42 0.51 -1.54 13.84
CA MET A 42 -0.09 -2.66 14.58
C MET A 42 0.59 -4.00 14.24
N VAL A 43 0.97 -4.23 12.98
CA VAL A 43 1.77 -5.40 12.58
C VAL A 43 3.12 -5.38 13.32
N ARG A 44 3.79 -4.23 13.36
CA ARG A 44 5.03 -4.06 14.13
C ARG A 44 4.86 -4.36 15.62
N ALA A 45 3.72 -4.02 16.18
CA ALA A 45 3.37 -4.32 17.57
C ALA A 45 2.95 -5.79 17.81
N GLY A 46 2.98 -6.65 16.78
CA GLY A 46 2.65 -8.07 16.91
C GLY A 46 1.15 -8.38 16.98
N VAL A 47 0.28 -7.44 16.63
CA VAL A 47 -1.19 -7.65 16.69
C VAL A 47 -1.65 -8.69 15.66
N GLY A 48 -1.00 -8.76 14.49
CA GLY A 48 -1.34 -9.69 13.43
C GLY A 48 -0.62 -9.41 12.13
N ILE A 49 -1.18 -9.89 11.04
CA ILE A 49 -0.68 -9.72 9.66
C ILE A 49 -1.66 -8.89 8.83
N SER A 50 -1.19 -8.36 7.71
CA SER A 50 -2.03 -7.64 6.76
C SER A 50 -1.48 -7.69 5.33
N VAL A 51 -2.30 -7.26 4.39
CA VAL A 51 -1.87 -6.91 3.02
C VAL A 51 -2.07 -5.41 2.85
N VAL A 52 -1.00 -4.70 2.51
CA VAL A 52 -1.00 -3.24 2.32
C VAL A 52 -0.35 -2.88 1.00
N ASN A 53 -0.55 -1.64 0.55
CA ASN A 53 0.11 -1.17 -0.65
C ASN A 53 1.65 -1.11 -0.47
N PRO A 54 2.42 -1.32 -1.52
CA PRO A 54 3.87 -1.44 -1.43
C PRO A 54 4.56 -0.14 -1.00
N LEU A 55 4.01 1.02 -1.30
CA LEU A 55 4.60 2.31 -0.90
C LEU A 55 4.57 2.49 0.62
N THR A 56 3.43 2.19 1.25
CA THR A 56 3.33 2.22 2.72
C THR A 56 4.22 1.15 3.36
N ALA A 57 4.29 -0.05 2.78
CA ALA A 57 5.15 -1.11 3.31
C ALA A 57 6.62 -0.70 3.29
N LEU A 58 7.08 -0.01 2.25
CA LEU A 58 8.46 0.45 2.11
C LEU A 58 8.88 1.37 3.27
N ASP A 59 8.01 2.26 3.73
CA ASP A 59 8.29 3.15 4.87
C ASP A 59 8.57 2.38 6.18
N TYR A 60 8.14 1.13 6.25
CA TYR A 60 8.31 0.25 7.41
C TYR A 60 9.37 -0.84 7.21
N ALA A 61 10.05 -0.89 6.06
CA ALA A 61 10.99 -1.96 5.72
C ALA A 61 12.10 -2.17 6.78
N ASN A 62 12.58 -1.05 7.38
CA ASN A 62 13.65 -1.07 8.38
C ASN A 62 13.13 -0.92 9.83
N SER A 63 11.85 -1.14 10.07
CA SER A 63 11.21 -0.88 11.36
C SER A 63 10.91 -2.14 12.18
N GLY A 64 11.43 -3.30 11.78
CA GLY A 64 11.17 -4.59 12.43
C GLY A 64 9.90 -5.30 11.95
N VAL A 65 9.35 -4.87 10.82
CA VAL A 65 8.24 -5.54 10.13
C VAL A 65 8.80 -6.47 9.05
N ALA A 66 8.39 -7.72 9.04
CA ALA A 66 8.70 -8.63 7.95
C ALA A 66 7.77 -8.38 6.76
N ILE A 67 8.34 -7.96 5.63
CA ILE A 67 7.60 -7.71 4.39
C ILE A 67 7.80 -8.90 3.46
N ARG A 68 6.73 -9.36 2.84
CA ARG A 68 6.75 -10.45 1.88
C ARG A 68 5.89 -10.09 0.68
N ARG A 69 6.32 -10.53 -0.50
CA ARG A 69 5.50 -10.40 -1.70
C ARG A 69 4.22 -11.22 -1.56
N PHE A 70 3.09 -10.63 -1.92
CA PHE A 70 1.85 -11.36 -2.01
C PHE A 70 1.87 -12.23 -3.27
N SER A 71 1.39 -13.47 -3.18
CA SER A 71 1.45 -14.46 -4.28
C SER A 71 0.55 -14.13 -5.47
N ILE A 72 -0.46 -13.30 -5.23
CA ILE A 72 -1.41 -12.85 -6.25
C ILE A 72 -1.09 -11.39 -6.56
N ASP A 73 -1.05 -11.05 -7.84
CA ASP A 73 -0.81 -9.67 -8.26
C ASP A 73 -2.07 -8.82 -8.00
N VAL A 74 -1.94 -7.83 -7.13
CA VAL A 74 -3.02 -6.91 -6.76
C VAL A 74 -2.62 -5.51 -7.24
N PRO A 75 -3.23 -4.99 -8.31
CA PRO A 75 -2.84 -3.72 -8.86
C PRO A 75 -3.11 -2.58 -7.86
N PHE A 76 -2.11 -1.73 -7.66
CA PHE A 76 -2.20 -0.52 -6.87
C PHE A 76 -1.88 0.69 -7.76
N THR A 77 -2.86 1.57 -7.95
CA THR A 77 -2.72 2.73 -8.82
C THR A 77 -2.76 4.02 -8.02
N VAL A 78 -1.74 4.83 -8.16
CA VAL A 78 -1.72 6.22 -7.68
C VAL A 78 -1.99 7.14 -8.86
N SER A 79 -3.02 7.97 -8.74
CA SER A 79 -3.41 8.89 -9.80
C SER A 79 -3.16 10.33 -9.39
N LEU A 80 -2.57 11.09 -10.29
CA LEU A 80 -2.45 12.52 -10.14
C LEU A 80 -3.65 13.20 -10.81
N VAL A 81 -4.43 13.94 -10.04
CA VAL A 81 -5.62 14.64 -10.51
C VAL A 81 -5.34 16.13 -10.63
N ARG A 82 -5.65 16.69 -11.79
CA ARG A 82 -5.43 18.10 -12.09
C ARG A 82 -6.72 18.71 -12.66
N PRO A 83 -7.13 19.93 -12.22
CA PRO A 83 -8.29 20.60 -12.79
C PRO A 83 -8.03 21.04 -14.24
N ILE A 84 -8.97 20.73 -15.14
CA ILE A 84 -8.83 21.00 -16.60
C ILE A 84 -8.92 22.50 -16.92
N HIS A 85 -9.71 23.23 -16.09
CA HIS A 85 -10.06 24.62 -16.38
C HIS A 85 -9.16 25.66 -15.70
N ARG A 86 -8.09 25.24 -15.03
CA ARG A 86 -7.13 26.18 -14.43
C ARG A 86 -5.92 26.40 -15.35
N PRO A 87 -5.41 27.63 -15.48
CA PRO A 87 -4.17 27.90 -16.21
C PRO A 87 -3.01 27.07 -15.65
N ARG A 88 -2.11 26.68 -16.51
CA ARG A 88 -0.88 26.00 -16.10
C ARG A 88 -0.03 26.98 -15.29
N SER A 89 0.33 26.58 -14.08
CA SER A 89 1.24 27.31 -13.21
C SER A 89 2.64 26.72 -13.33
N ALA A 90 3.66 27.55 -13.45
CA ALA A 90 5.06 27.10 -13.45
C ALA A 90 5.41 26.28 -12.21
N LEU A 91 4.83 26.62 -11.06
CA LEU A 91 5.00 25.87 -9.82
C LEU A 91 4.43 24.46 -9.92
N VAL A 92 3.25 24.28 -10.51
CA VAL A 92 2.62 22.97 -10.72
C VAL A 92 3.45 22.12 -11.68
N GLU A 93 3.94 22.70 -12.77
CA GLU A 93 4.78 21.96 -13.74
C GLU A 93 6.13 21.55 -13.10
N ALA A 94 6.76 22.41 -12.31
CA ALA A 94 7.97 22.08 -11.55
C ALA A 94 7.71 20.96 -10.53
N PHE A 95 6.62 21.03 -9.78
CA PHE A 95 6.22 19.98 -8.84
C PHE A 95 6.01 18.63 -9.56
N MET A 96 5.34 18.64 -10.71
CA MET A 96 5.11 17.45 -11.52
C MET A 96 6.42 16.80 -11.97
N ALA A 97 7.36 17.59 -12.45
CA ALA A 97 8.68 17.11 -12.88
C ALA A 97 9.45 16.46 -11.72
N HIS A 98 9.46 17.10 -10.55
CA HIS A 98 10.08 16.54 -9.34
C HIS A 98 9.38 15.28 -8.85
N LEU A 99 8.05 15.22 -8.90
CA LEU A 99 7.29 14.03 -8.53
C LEU A 99 7.64 12.84 -9.43
N GLN A 100 7.69 13.05 -10.76
CA GLN A 100 8.09 12.00 -11.70
C GLN A 100 9.52 11.49 -11.43
N GLN A 101 10.44 12.40 -11.17
CA GLN A 101 11.81 12.04 -10.80
C GLN A 101 11.87 11.24 -9.50
N SER A 102 11.12 11.65 -8.47
CA SER A 102 11.07 10.93 -7.18
C SER A 102 10.46 9.54 -7.34
N LEU A 103 9.41 9.39 -8.15
CA LEU A 103 8.78 8.09 -8.40
C LEU A 103 9.74 7.10 -9.06
N SER A 104 10.61 7.55 -9.99
CA SER A 104 11.61 6.69 -10.61
C SER A 104 12.66 6.16 -9.61
N GLN A 105 12.88 6.87 -8.50
CA GLN A 105 13.82 6.47 -7.45
C GLN A 105 13.23 5.48 -6.44
N ILE A 106 11.92 5.31 -6.38
CA ILE A 106 11.25 4.41 -5.43
C ILE A 106 11.26 2.95 -5.93
N THR A 107 11.31 2.73 -7.21
CA THR A 107 11.21 1.38 -7.80
C THR A 107 12.32 0.45 -7.31
N THR A 108 13.57 0.90 -7.30
CA THR A 108 14.73 0.09 -6.89
C THR A 108 14.69 -0.33 -5.41
N PRO A 109 14.45 0.57 -4.44
CA PRO A 109 14.27 0.18 -3.04
C PRO A 109 13.10 -0.79 -2.83
N LEU A 110 12.01 -0.60 -3.55
CA LEU A 110 10.85 -1.47 -3.45
C LEU A 110 11.17 -2.90 -3.92
N GLU A 111 11.85 -3.05 -5.05
CA GLU A 111 12.29 -4.35 -5.56
C GLU A 111 13.25 -5.03 -4.60
N ALA A 112 14.18 -4.29 -3.99
CA ALA A 112 15.14 -4.82 -3.01
C ALA A 112 14.40 -5.40 -1.79
N VAL A 113 13.47 -4.65 -1.20
CA VAL A 113 12.68 -5.09 -0.04
C VAL A 113 11.81 -6.32 -0.37
N LEU A 114 11.26 -6.39 -1.58
CA LEU A 114 10.42 -7.51 -2.01
C LEU A 114 11.22 -8.75 -2.47
N SER A 115 12.52 -8.61 -2.72
CA SER A 115 13.41 -9.72 -3.09
C SER A 115 14.03 -10.43 -1.89
N GLU A 116 14.05 -9.81 -0.72
CA GLU A 116 14.48 -10.45 0.53
C GLU A 116 13.46 -11.53 0.92
N ARG A 117 13.90 -12.78 0.85
CA ARG A 117 13.09 -13.98 1.18
C ARG A 117 12.97 -14.23 2.66
#